data_a968f4298ab9eeda8e7f6d46a50b715c
#
_entry.id   a968f4298ab9eeda8e7f6d46a50b715c
#
_cell.length_a   1.000
_cell.length_b   1.000
_cell.length_c   1.000
_cell.angle_alpha   90.00
_cell.angle_beta   90.00
_cell.angle_gamma   90.00
#
_symmetry.space_group_name_H-M   'P 1'
#
loop_
_entity.id
_entity.type
_entity.pdbx_description
1 polymer ?
#
loop_
_entity_poly.entity_id
_entity_poly.type
_entity_poly.pdbx_seq_one_letter_code
_entity_poly.pdbx_strand_id
1 'polypeptide(L)'
;KIIAMAALVLSSVGAFAQNAAGTTTIQPKVGLNVSTIGDNDWKAGFVGGAELQYQVTDKFGLAGGLLYSMQGFKTKKVEGSINLDDHNFNYNFGGSKWTPSYLNIPITLNYYPVQGLALKAGVQPGFMVDKDGAGDGVKTFDLSIPVGLSYEYQNFVFDARYNIGVTKLYDHSDGYNNVLQITVGYKFAL
;
A
#
# COMPACT_ATOMS: atom_id res chain seq x y z
N LYS A 1 -19.01 6.98 -15.92
CA LYS A 1 -17.94 8.02 -15.83
C LYS A 1 -16.55 7.40 -15.62
N ILE A 2 -16.43 6.25 -14.93
CA ILE A 2 -15.14 5.54 -14.71
C ILE A 2 -14.61 4.92 -16.00
N ILE A 3 -15.50 4.37 -16.86
CA ILE A 3 -15.11 3.77 -18.15
C ILE A 3 -14.58 4.84 -19.13
N ALA A 4 -15.12 6.07 -19.07
CA ALA A 4 -14.63 7.18 -19.90
C ALA A 4 -13.24 7.67 -19.48
N MET A 5 -12.90 7.63 -18.19
CA MET A 5 -11.54 7.93 -17.69
C MET A 5 -10.56 6.82 -18.12
N ALA A 6 -10.95 5.55 -18.06
CA ALA A 6 -10.12 4.44 -18.54
C ALA A 6 -9.85 4.53 -20.05
N ALA A 7 -10.84 4.98 -20.87
CA ALA A 7 -10.68 5.16 -22.30
C ALA A 7 -9.77 6.36 -22.66
N LEU A 8 -9.77 7.43 -21.87
CA LEU A 8 -8.87 8.59 -22.05
C LEU A 8 -7.39 8.23 -21.77
N VAL A 9 -7.14 7.33 -20.84
CA VAL A 9 -5.80 6.82 -20.52
C VAL A 9 -5.24 5.97 -21.67
N LEU A 10 -6.09 5.26 -22.42
CA LEU A 10 -5.67 4.40 -23.53
C LEU A 10 -5.42 5.15 -24.85
N SER A 11 -5.84 6.39 -24.98
CA SER A 11 -5.72 7.16 -26.23
C SER A 11 -4.45 8.01 -26.37
N SER A 12 -3.61 8.09 -25.33
CA SER A 12 -2.36 8.86 -25.33
C SER A 12 -1.13 7.99 -25.73
N VAL A 13 -1.21 7.27 -26.84
CA VAL A 13 -0.18 6.33 -27.32
C VAL A 13 1.04 7.02 -27.96
N GLY A 14 1.51 8.13 -27.43
CA GLY A 14 2.53 8.93 -28.14
C GLY A 14 3.87 9.24 -27.45
N ALA A 15 4.03 8.92 -26.16
CA ALA A 15 5.23 9.38 -25.44
C ALA A 15 5.68 8.43 -24.32
N PHE A 16 5.67 7.12 -24.57
CA PHE A 16 6.09 6.15 -23.56
C PHE A 16 7.51 5.69 -23.85
N ALA A 17 8.44 5.99 -22.96
CA ALA A 17 9.73 5.31 -22.93
C ALA A 17 9.50 3.91 -22.32
N GLN A 18 9.14 2.93 -23.14
CA GLN A 18 9.17 1.54 -22.69
C GLN A 18 10.63 1.19 -22.41
N ASN A 19 10.91 0.69 -21.21
CA ASN A 19 12.23 0.22 -20.88
C ASN A 19 12.56 -1.00 -21.77
N ALA A 20 13.61 -0.90 -22.57
CA ALA A 20 14.09 -2.03 -23.35
C ALA A 20 14.55 -3.16 -22.43
N ALA A 21 14.45 -4.41 -22.87
CA ALA A 21 14.98 -5.55 -22.13
C ALA A 21 16.46 -5.32 -21.77
N GLY A 22 16.84 -5.66 -20.55
CA GLY A 22 18.17 -5.43 -19.99
C GLY A 22 18.37 -4.09 -19.31
N THR A 23 17.39 -3.17 -19.34
CA THR A 23 17.52 -1.88 -18.65
C THR A 23 17.22 -2.01 -17.16
N THR A 24 17.98 -1.26 -16.36
CA THR A 24 17.72 -1.07 -14.92
C THR A 24 17.24 0.36 -14.70
N THR A 25 16.22 0.51 -13.85
CA THR A 25 15.71 1.83 -13.48
C THR A 25 15.56 1.94 -11.97
N ILE A 26 15.74 3.15 -11.43
CA ILE A 26 15.40 3.48 -10.06
C ILE A 26 14.20 4.41 -10.06
N GLN A 27 13.27 4.16 -9.16
CA GLN A 27 12.03 4.92 -9.02
C GLN A 27 11.84 5.36 -7.56
N PRO A 28 12.31 6.56 -7.17
CA PRO A 28 11.80 7.20 -5.96
C PRO A 28 10.30 7.44 -6.10
N LYS A 29 9.55 7.19 -5.02
CA LYS A 29 8.10 7.31 -4.98
C LYS A 29 7.61 7.77 -3.62
N VAL A 30 6.48 8.49 -3.63
CA VAL A 30 5.76 8.93 -2.44
C VAL A 30 4.27 8.75 -2.67
N GLY A 31 3.50 8.64 -1.59
CA GLY A 31 2.06 8.50 -1.70
C GLY A 31 1.36 8.30 -0.37
N LEU A 32 0.16 7.79 -0.48
CA LEU A 32 -0.75 7.56 0.63
C LEU A 32 -1.08 6.08 0.76
N ASN A 33 -1.21 5.65 2.02
CA ASN A 33 -1.78 4.37 2.39
C ASN A 33 -3.14 4.58 3.01
N VAL A 34 -4.03 3.61 2.79
CA VAL A 34 -5.21 3.43 3.60
C VAL A 34 -5.17 2.00 4.11
N SER A 35 -4.98 1.82 5.41
CA SER A 35 -4.72 0.52 6.04
C SER A 35 -5.77 0.18 7.09
N THR A 36 -5.97 -1.12 7.30
CA THR A 36 -6.79 -1.66 8.39
C THR A 36 -6.19 -2.96 8.91
N ILE A 37 -6.46 -3.29 10.15
CA ILE A 37 -6.06 -4.55 10.79
C ILE A 37 -7.31 -5.24 11.33
N GLY A 38 -7.61 -6.44 10.78
CA GLY A 38 -8.85 -7.15 11.09
C GLY A 38 -10.10 -6.34 10.72
N ASP A 39 -11.09 -6.32 11.60
CA ASP A 39 -12.40 -5.65 11.40
C ASP A 39 -12.43 -4.18 11.86
N ASN A 40 -11.27 -3.56 12.06
CA ASN A 40 -11.17 -2.17 12.48
C ASN A 40 -11.42 -1.18 11.33
N ASP A 41 -11.62 0.09 11.68
CA ASP A 41 -11.80 1.15 10.70
C ASP A 41 -10.50 1.48 9.95
N TRP A 42 -10.62 1.83 8.69
CA TRP A 42 -9.52 2.23 7.83
C TRP A 42 -8.85 3.52 8.30
N LYS A 43 -7.55 3.55 8.16
CA LYS A 43 -6.72 4.70 8.54
C LYS A 43 -5.80 5.10 7.40
N ALA A 44 -5.81 6.40 7.08
CA ALA A 44 -4.86 6.98 6.14
C ALA A 44 -3.50 7.17 6.79
N GLY A 45 -2.45 6.90 6.01
CA GLY A 45 -1.05 7.08 6.36
C GLY A 45 -0.25 7.51 5.14
N PHE A 46 1.05 7.72 5.34
CA PHE A 46 2.01 8.10 4.31
C PHE A 46 2.88 6.91 3.92
N VAL A 47 3.34 6.89 2.66
CA VAL A 47 4.36 5.96 2.17
C VAL A 47 5.36 6.70 1.31
N GLY A 48 6.64 6.34 1.44
CA GLY A 48 7.70 6.90 0.62
C GLY A 48 8.94 6.02 0.61
N GLY A 49 9.69 6.07 -0.47
CA GLY A 49 10.91 5.28 -0.64
C GLY A 49 11.32 5.16 -2.09
N ALA A 50 12.00 4.06 -2.44
CA ALA A 50 12.44 3.81 -3.81
C ALA A 50 12.30 2.34 -4.19
N GLU A 51 12.08 2.08 -5.47
CA GLU A 51 12.10 0.75 -6.09
C GLU A 51 13.13 0.73 -7.22
N LEU A 52 13.89 -0.35 -7.32
CA LEU A 52 14.72 -0.69 -8.46
C LEU A 52 13.93 -1.67 -9.32
N GLN A 53 13.94 -1.47 -10.63
CA GLN A 53 13.33 -2.41 -11.58
C GLN A 53 14.35 -2.80 -12.66
N TYR A 54 14.47 -4.09 -12.87
CA TYR A 54 15.18 -4.67 -14.01
C TYR A 54 14.18 -5.17 -15.04
N GLN A 55 14.29 -4.70 -16.28
CA GLN A 55 13.43 -5.13 -17.38
C GLN A 55 13.98 -6.42 -17.97
N VAL A 56 13.33 -7.55 -17.69
CA VAL A 56 13.78 -8.88 -18.13
C VAL A 56 13.49 -9.11 -19.61
N THR A 57 12.32 -8.71 -20.05
CA THR A 57 11.87 -8.72 -21.45
C THR A 57 11.04 -7.47 -21.72
N ASP A 58 10.63 -7.22 -22.96
CA ASP A 58 9.76 -6.07 -23.27
C ASP A 58 8.43 -6.10 -22.51
N LYS A 59 8.00 -7.28 -22.03
CA LYS A 59 6.73 -7.44 -21.30
C LYS A 59 6.87 -7.76 -19.81
N PHE A 60 8.06 -8.09 -19.34
CA PHE A 60 8.26 -8.49 -17.94
C PHE A 60 9.40 -7.73 -17.30
N GLY A 61 9.14 -7.16 -16.13
CA GLY A 61 10.11 -6.55 -15.26
C GLY A 61 10.07 -7.17 -13.87
N LEU A 62 11.22 -7.24 -13.22
CA LEU A 62 11.36 -7.61 -11.81
C LEU A 62 11.72 -6.36 -11.02
N ALA A 63 10.97 -6.06 -9.98
CA ALA A 63 11.25 -4.90 -9.14
C ALA A 63 11.45 -5.30 -7.68
N GLY A 64 12.35 -4.61 -7.01
CA GLY A 64 12.58 -4.71 -5.58
C GLY A 64 12.75 -3.31 -4.99
N GLY A 65 12.29 -3.09 -3.75
CA GLY A 65 12.32 -1.75 -3.18
C GLY A 65 12.46 -1.70 -1.68
N LEU A 66 12.58 -0.48 -1.18
CA LEU A 66 12.57 -0.17 0.22
C LEU A 66 11.61 1.01 0.44
N LEU A 67 10.52 0.78 1.20
CA LEU A 67 9.46 1.76 1.43
C LEU A 67 9.24 1.94 2.93
N TYR A 68 9.33 3.16 3.40
CA TYR A 68 8.82 3.55 4.71
C TYR A 68 7.32 3.78 4.61
N SER A 69 6.54 3.19 5.50
CA SER A 69 5.09 3.15 5.39
C SER A 69 4.45 3.32 6.78
N MET A 70 3.73 4.41 6.96
CA MET A 70 2.89 4.62 8.15
C MET A 70 1.56 3.91 7.91
N GLN A 71 1.23 2.95 8.77
CA GLN A 71 0.04 2.10 8.65
C GLN A 71 -0.78 2.17 9.95
N GLY A 72 -1.73 1.27 10.11
CA GLY A 72 -2.49 1.10 11.35
C GLY A 72 -3.99 1.12 11.14
N PHE A 73 -4.71 1.34 12.23
CA PHE A 73 -6.17 1.32 12.25
C PHE A 73 -6.72 2.34 13.24
N LYS A 74 -8.03 2.55 13.16
CA LYS A 74 -8.82 3.26 14.18
C LYS A 74 -9.76 2.26 14.82
N THR A 75 -9.82 2.25 16.14
CA THR A 75 -10.84 1.51 16.86
C THR A 75 -12.18 2.21 16.71
N LYS A 76 -13.24 1.45 16.41
CA LYS A 76 -14.60 1.99 16.33
C LYS A 76 -14.98 2.64 17.65
N LYS A 77 -15.60 3.80 17.57
CA LYS A 77 -16.24 4.44 18.73
C LYS A 77 -17.56 3.74 18.99
N VAL A 78 -17.77 3.36 20.23
CA VAL A 78 -19.07 2.90 20.72
C VAL A 78 -19.65 4.01 21.57
N GLU A 79 -20.66 4.67 21.05
CA GLU A 79 -21.41 5.70 21.75
C GLU A 79 -22.79 5.13 22.09
N GLY A 80 -23.21 5.28 23.33
CA GLY A 80 -24.54 4.86 23.77
C GLY A 80 -25.07 5.77 24.85
N SER A 81 -26.39 5.86 24.94
CA SER A 81 -27.09 6.55 26.01
C SER A 81 -28.02 5.58 26.72
N ILE A 82 -27.96 5.56 28.04
CA ILE A 82 -28.90 4.84 28.88
C ILE A 82 -29.78 5.89 29.53
N ASN A 83 -31.07 5.85 29.22
CA ASN A 83 -32.08 6.70 29.85
C ASN A 83 -32.70 5.94 31.04
N LEU A 84 -32.44 6.39 32.23
CA LEU A 84 -33.06 5.89 33.48
C LEU A 84 -33.81 7.05 34.13
N ASP A 85 -35.10 6.98 34.08
CA ASP A 85 -36.09 7.87 34.72
C ASP A 85 -35.63 9.32 34.86
N ASP A 86 -35.23 10.20 34.73
CA ASP A 86 -34.71 11.57 34.83
C ASP A 86 -33.20 11.74 34.67
N HIS A 87 -32.44 10.65 34.42
CA HIS A 87 -31.00 10.74 34.22
C HIS A 87 -30.56 10.09 32.91
N ASN A 88 -29.95 10.91 32.05
CA ASN A 88 -29.30 10.44 30.80
C ASN A 88 -27.82 10.18 31.05
N PHE A 89 -27.41 8.92 31.02
CA PHE A 89 -26.00 8.53 31.04
C PHE A 89 -25.50 8.31 29.63
N ASN A 90 -24.66 9.22 29.15
CA ASN A 90 -23.94 9.05 27.89
C ASN A 90 -22.60 8.38 28.16
N TYR A 91 -22.34 7.25 27.50
CA TYR A 91 -21.02 6.61 27.55
C TYR A 91 -20.38 6.64 26.15
N ASN A 92 -19.09 6.86 26.17
CA ASN A 92 -18.29 6.93 24.97
C ASN A 92 -17.04 6.08 25.21
N PHE A 93 -16.95 4.92 24.52
CA PHE A 93 -15.83 4.01 24.62
C PHE A 93 -15.19 3.82 23.24
N GLY A 94 -13.85 3.81 23.18
CA GLY A 94 -13.08 3.57 21.96
C GLY A 94 -12.66 4.86 21.27
N GLY A 95 -12.21 4.72 20.02
CA GLY A 95 -11.71 5.83 19.22
C GLY A 95 -10.20 6.03 19.33
N SER A 96 -9.46 5.06 19.85
CA SER A 96 -8.00 5.05 19.84
C SER A 96 -7.49 4.87 18.41
N LYS A 97 -6.40 5.56 18.10
CA LYS A 97 -5.64 5.42 16.84
C LYS A 97 -4.33 4.73 17.17
N TRP A 98 -3.95 3.79 16.34
CA TRP A 98 -2.64 3.19 16.38
C TRP A 98 -1.95 3.41 15.03
N THR A 99 -0.70 3.88 15.05
CA THR A 99 0.02 4.33 13.84
C THR A 99 1.42 3.74 13.78
N PRO A 100 1.58 2.42 13.74
CA PRO A 100 2.91 1.83 13.59
C PRO A 100 3.50 2.24 12.24
N SER A 101 4.83 2.30 12.22
CA SER A 101 5.59 2.53 11.00
C SER A 101 6.35 1.27 10.61
N TYR A 102 6.32 0.98 9.33
CA TYR A 102 6.95 -0.20 8.73
C TYR A 102 8.02 0.18 7.73
N LEU A 103 9.05 -0.63 7.68
CA LEU A 103 10.00 -0.69 6.58
C LEU A 103 9.61 -1.90 5.72
N ASN A 104 9.06 -1.65 4.55
CA ASN A 104 8.57 -2.66 3.63
C ASN A 104 9.58 -2.89 2.51
N ILE A 105 9.75 -4.16 2.13
CA ILE A 105 10.63 -4.59 1.04
C ILE A 105 9.79 -5.28 -0.02
N PRO A 106 9.08 -4.54 -0.90
CA PRO A 106 8.33 -5.15 -1.98
C PRO A 106 9.27 -5.81 -2.99
N ILE A 107 8.92 -7.02 -3.41
CA ILE A 107 9.54 -7.75 -4.52
C ILE A 107 8.40 -8.14 -5.45
N THR A 108 8.35 -7.52 -6.65
CA THR A 108 7.22 -7.68 -7.56
C THR A 108 7.66 -8.07 -8.96
N LEU A 109 6.88 -8.94 -9.58
CA LEU A 109 6.88 -9.15 -11.02
C LEU A 109 5.90 -8.17 -11.65
N ASN A 110 6.37 -7.44 -12.66
CA ASN A 110 5.59 -6.45 -13.41
C ASN A 110 5.35 -6.98 -14.81
N TYR A 111 4.10 -7.18 -15.19
CA TYR A 111 3.71 -7.60 -16.53
C TYR A 111 3.08 -6.42 -17.28
N TYR A 112 3.63 -6.11 -18.45
CA TYR A 112 3.20 -5.02 -19.33
C TYR A 112 2.35 -5.57 -20.49
N PRO A 113 0.99 -5.66 -20.34
CA PRO A 113 0.11 -6.09 -21.44
C PRO A 113 0.11 -5.11 -22.60
N VAL A 114 0.19 -3.83 -22.29
CA VAL A 114 0.36 -2.73 -23.24
C VAL A 114 1.41 -1.76 -22.71
N GLN A 115 1.95 -0.96 -23.60
CA GLN A 115 2.96 0.03 -23.25
C GLN A 115 2.46 1.00 -22.18
N GLY A 116 3.25 1.24 -21.14
CA GLY A 116 2.95 2.12 -20.04
C GLY A 116 2.04 1.53 -18.95
N LEU A 117 1.30 0.47 -19.20
CA LEU A 117 0.45 -0.18 -18.19
C LEU A 117 1.13 -1.45 -17.68
N ALA A 118 1.39 -1.53 -16.39
CA ALA A 118 1.90 -2.73 -15.74
C ALA A 118 0.88 -3.31 -14.75
N LEU A 119 0.71 -4.63 -14.78
CA LEU A 119 0.09 -5.41 -13.73
C LEU A 119 1.20 -5.92 -12.82
N LYS A 120 1.03 -5.79 -11.52
CA LYS A 120 2.06 -6.09 -10.52
C LYS A 120 1.55 -7.13 -9.53
N ALA A 121 2.37 -8.13 -9.23
CA ALA A 121 2.12 -9.07 -8.17
C ALA A 121 3.45 -9.53 -7.56
N GLY A 122 3.44 -9.89 -6.26
CA GLY A 122 4.68 -10.31 -5.61
C GLY A 122 4.53 -10.64 -4.13
N VAL A 123 5.61 -10.44 -3.42
CA VAL A 123 5.69 -10.60 -1.96
C VAL A 123 6.29 -9.34 -1.35
N GLN A 124 5.86 -9.00 -0.15
CA GLN A 124 6.34 -7.83 0.56
C GLN A 124 6.53 -8.16 2.05
N PRO A 125 7.72 -8.58 2.46
CA PRO A 125 8.08 -8.56 3.87
C PRO A 125 8.12 -7.13 4.39
N GLY A 126 7.59 -6.94 5.60
CA GLY A 126 7.56 -5.68 6.32
C GLY A 126 8.10 -5.84 7.74
N PHE A 127 8.87 -4.88 8.18
CA PHE A 127 9.42 -4.83 9.52
C PHE A 127 8.90 -3.58 10.22
N MET A 128 8.23 -3.77 11.36
CA MET A 128 7.76 -2.66 12.18
C MET A 128 8.97 -1.98 12.84
N VAL A 129 9.18 -0.72 12.52
CA VAL A 129 10.29 0.10 13.02
C VAL A 129 9.86 1.06 14.12
N ASP A 130 8.57 1.36 14.19
CA ASP A 130 7.95 2.14 15.27
C ASP A 130 6.62 1.49 15.67
N LYS A 131 6.46 1.21 16.97
CA LYS A 131 5.28 0.54 17.53
C LYS A 131 4.16 1.50 17.94
N ASP A 132 4.39 2.82 17.94
CA ASP A 132 3.42 3.84 18.38
C ASP A 132 2.80 3.50 19.76
N GLY A 133 3.64 3.09 20.71
CA GLY A 133 3.21 2.75 22.07
C GLY A 133 2.52 1.40 22.25
N ALA A 134 2.49 0.53 21.24
CA ALA A 134 2.00 -0.83 21.41
C ALA A 134 2.90 -1.65 22.35
N GLY A 135 2.28 -2.45 23.22
CA GLY A 135 3.00 -3.31 24.17
C GLY A 135 3.77 -4.44 23.50
N ASP A 136 4.48 -5.24 24.29
CA ASP A 136 5.43 -6.28 23.83
C ASP A 136 4.76 -7.49 23.11
N GLY A 137 3.44 -7.58 23.06
CA GLY A 137 2.70 -8.68 22.41
C GLY A 137 2.48 -8.50 20.89
N VAL A 138 3.00 -7.44 20.26
CA VAL A 138 2.82 -7.18 18.82
C VAL A 138 4.02 -7.72 18.05
N LYS A 139 3.74 -8.56 17.04
CA LYS A 139 4.78 -9.06 16.12
C LYS A 139 5.31 -7.92 15.26
N THR A 140 6.63 -7.85 15.15
CA THR A 140 7.32 -6.83 14.37
C THR A 140 7.49 -7.18 12.90
N PHE A 141 7.27 -8.45 12.54
CA PHE A 141 7.34 -8.92 11.17
C PHE A 141 5.94 -9.10 10.59
N ASP A 142 5.74 -8.56 9.42
CA ASP A 142 4.53 -8.70 8.60
C ASP A 142 4.89 -9.17 7.19
N LEU A 143 4.08 -10.05 6.62
CA LEU A 143 4.23 -10.49 5.24
C LEU A 143 2.92 -10.20 4.52
N SER A 144 3.01 -9.56 3.36
CA SER A 144 1.86 -9.30 2.50
C SER A 144 2.12 -9.70 1.06
N ILE A 145 1.03 -9.90 0.32
CA ILE A 145 1.03 -10.15 -1.12
C ILE A 145 0.53 -8.86 -1.80
N PRO A 146 1.43 -8.04 -2.37
CA PRO A 146 1.05 -6.91 -3.18
C PRO A 146 0.46 -7.38 -4.51
N VAL A 147 -0.71 -6.86 -4.85
CA VAL A 147 -1.32 -6.96 -6.18
C VAL A 147 -1.74 -5.56 -6.62
N GLY A 148 -1.51 -5.21 -7.87
CA GLY A 148 -1.81 -3.85 -8.29
C GLY A 148 -1.56 -3.60 -9.76
N LEU A 149 -1.67 -2.34 -10.10
CA LEU A 149 -1.40 -1.83 -11.43
C LEU A 149 -0.62 -0.51 -11.35
N SER A 150 0.16 -0.24 -12.36
CA SER A 150 0.79 1.07 -12.53
C SER A 150 0.66 1.55 -13.96
N TYR A 151 0.59 2.87 -14.09
CA TYR A 151 0.59 3.55 -15.38
C TYR A 151 1.79 4.48 -15.47
N GLU A 152 2.56 4.30 -16.52
CA GLU A 152 3.76 5.08 -16.80
C GLU A 152 3.45 6.11 -17.90
N TYR A 153 3.67 7.37 -17.60
CA TYR A 153 3.57 8.46 -18.55
C TYR A 153 4.89 9.22 -18.56
N GLN A 154 5.63 9.15 -19.67
CA GLN A 154 7.00 9.60 -19.72
C GLN A 154 7.85 8.91 -18.62
N ASN A 155 8.37 9.67 -17.67
CA ASN A 155 9.11 9.17 -16.52
C ASN A 155 8.27 9.10 -15.23
N PHE A 156 7.04 9.60 -15.25
CA PHE A 156 6.14 9.52 -14.10
C PHE A 156 5.45 8.16 -14.05
N VAL A 157 5.36 7.59 -12.86
CA VAL A 157 4.70 6.32 -12.61
C VAL A 157 3.62 6.54 -11.55
N PHE A 158 2.38 6.30 -11.92
CA PHE A 158 1.24 6.26 -11.01
C PHE A 158 0.98 4.79 -10.66
N ASP A 159 1.05 4.45 -9.39
CA ASP A 159 0.98 3.06 -8.92
C ASP A 159 -0.16 2.96 -7.90
N ALA A 160 -1.04 1.99 -8.12
CA ALA A 160 -2.10 1.62 -7.18
C ALA A 160 -1.97 0.13 -6.87
N ARG A 161 -1.77 -0.20 -5.61
CA ARG A 161 -1.63 -1.59 -5.15
C ARG A 161 -2.42 -1.86 -3.89
N TYR A 162 -2.86 -3.09 -3.76
CA TYR A 162 -3.47 -3.63 -2.57
C TYR A 162 -2.53 -4.69 -1.98
N ASN A 163 -2.07 -4.45 -0.76
CA ASN A 163 -1.21 -5.38 -0.04
C ASN A 163 -2.10 -6.24 0.86
N ILE A 164 -2.22 -7.51 0.53
CA ILE A 164 -3.02 -8.49 1.26
C ILE A 164 -2.15 -9.07 2.36
N GLY A 165 -2.46 -8.80 3.63
CA GLY A 165 -1.74 -9.37 4.77
C GLY A 165 -1.93 -10.88 4.83
N VAL A 166 -0.84 -11.64 4.99
CA VAL A 166 -0.86 -13.10 5.12
C VAL A 166 -0.35 -13.58 6.48
N THR A 167 0.27 -12.68 7.25
CA THR A 167 0.70 -12.95 8.63
C THR A 167 -0.25 -12.29 9.63
N LYS A 168 -0.46 -12.93 10.77
CA LYS A 168 -1.23 -12.37 11.89
C LYS A 168 -0.29 -11.53 12.76
N LEU A 169 -0.69 -10.31 13.07
CA LEU A 169 0.06 -9.40 13.95
C LEU A 169 -0.06 -9.77 15.43
N TYR A 170 -1.10 -10.54 15.80
CA TYR A 170 -1.37 -11.00 17.16
C TYR A 170 -1.57 -12.53 17.18
N ASP A 171 -1.09 -13.20 18.21
CA ASP A 171 -1.20 -14.67 18.31
C ASP A 171 -2.63 -15.18 18.58
N HIS A 172 -3.51 -14.30 19.10
CA HIS A 172 -4.87 -14.68 19.54
C HIS A 172 -5.99 -13.96 18.79
N SER A 173 -5.70 -13.29 17.66
CA SER A 173 -6.74 -12.62 16.87
C SER A 173 -6.46 -12.71 15.36
N ASP A 174 -7.51 -12.68 14.55
CA ASP A 174 -7.42 -12.69 13.07
C ASP A 174 -7.05 -11.31 12.49
N GLY A 175 -6.10 -10.62 13.13
CA GLY A 175 -5.64 -9.30 12.73
C GLY A 175 -4.64 -9.35 11.57
N TYR A 176 -5.12 -9.53 10.34
CA TYR A 176 -4.31 -9.33 9.11
C TYR A 176 -4.22 -7.85 8.78
N ASN A 177 -3.04 -7.41 8.35
CA ASN A 177 -2.79 -6.03 7.94
C ASN A 177 -3.03 -5.87 6.45
N ASN A 178 -4.11 -5.19 6.08
CA ASN A 178 -4.46 -4.92 4.69
C ASN A 178 -4.24 -3.44 4.37
N VAL A 179 -3.56 -3.16 3.25
CA VAL A 179 -3.18 -1.80 2.87
C VAL A 179 -3.49 -1.53 1.41
N LEU A 180 -4.36 -0.55 1.16
CA LEU A 180 -4.49 0.08 -0.14
C LEU A 180 -3.46 1.20 -0.24
N GLN A 181 -2.60 1.17 -1.24
CA GLN A 181 -1.51 2.11 -1.44
C GLN A 181 -1.63 2.77 -2.82
N ILE A 182 -1.53 4.10 -2.84
CA ILE A 182 -1.49 4.90 -4.06
C ILE A 182 -0.24 5.76 -4.01
N THR A 183 0.63 5.63 -5.00
CA THR A 183 1.89 6.37 -5.08
C THR A 183 2.10 6.99 -6.44
N VAL A 184 2.86 8.07 -6.43
CA VAL A 184 3.46 8.65 -7.63
C VAL A 184 4.98 8.57 -7.48
N GLY A 185 5.65 8.17 -8.54
CA GLY A 185 7.10 8.10 -8.59
C GLY A 185 7.65 8.68 -9.88
N TYR A 186 8.96 8.85 -9.91
CA TYR A 186 9.68 9.27 -11.10
C TYR A 186 10.77 8.23 -11.41
N LYS A 187 10.81 7.76 -12.65
CA LYS A 187 11.71 6.69 -13.10
C LYS A 187 12.95 7.27 -13.75
N PHE A 188 14.12 6.88 -13.24
CA PHE A 188 15.42 7.19 -13.79
C PHE A 188 16.04 5.93 -14.39
N ALA A 189 16.52 5.97 -15.60
CA ALA A 189 17.37 4.92 -16.17
C ALA A 189 18.76 4.98 -15.54
N LEU A 190 19.35 3.83 -15.26
CA LEU A 190 20.70 3.66 -14.70
C LEU A 190 21.67 3.14 -15.77
#